data_8ff9f55d73b4181349d5b0a8109048ad
#
_entry.id   8ff9f55d73b4181349d5b0a8109048ad
#
_cell.length_a   1.000
_cell.length_b   1.000
_cell.length_c   1.000
_cell.angle_alpha   90.00
_cell.angle_beta   90.00
_cell.angle_gamma   90.00
#
_symmetry.space_group_name_H-M   'P 1'
#
loop_
_entity.id
_entity.type
_entity.pdbx_description
1 polymer ?
#
loop_
_entity_poly.entity_id
_entity_poly.type
_entity_poly.pdbx_seq_one_letter_code
_entity_poly.pdbx_strand_id
1 'polypeptide(L)'
;MSTVRPVIGICGGESPAKKRNDGKVVLNRTYVDAVEKGGGIPLVLPTTNSPEHALDMVRRTDGLLLPGGPDISPSRYGRRKHPSHKPLPQRHEEFVFRVLAAAEEDPRGIPILGICLGAQVMNVHRGGTLVQDVPTQWPGAV
;
A
#
# COMPACT_ATOMS: atom_id res chain seq x y z
N MET A 1 -34.06 2.87 6.51
CA MET A 1 -33.25 3.10 5.30
C MET A 1 -32.02 2.19 5.34
N SER A 2 -31.85 1.38 4.33
CA SER A 2 -30.61 0.61 4.18
C SER A 2 -29.49 1.59 3.84
N THR A 3 -28.60 1.87 4.78
CA THR A 3 -27.38 2.61 4.51
C THR A 3 -26.47 1.73 3.69
N VAL A 4 -26.20 2.09 2.44
CA VAL A 4 -25.21 1.40 1.61
C VAL A 4 -23.87 1.56 2.30
N ARG A 5 -23.26 0.44 2.71
CA ARG A 5 -21.94 0.44 3.35
C ARG A 5 -20.86 0.67 2.30
N PRO A 6 -19.89 1.55 2.56
CA PRO A 6 -18.81 1.77 1.62
C PRO A 6 -17.90 0.54 1.51
N VAL A 7 -17.46 0.24 0.30
CA VAL A 7 -16.46 -0.81 0.02
C VAL A 7 -15.07 -0.20 0.12
N ILE A 8 -14.27 -0.69 1.06
CA ILE A 8 -12.91 -0.20 1.28
C ILE A 8 -11.91 -1.22 0.73
N GLY A 9 -11.19 -0.83 -0.33
CA GLY A 9 -10.11 -1.61 -0.89
C GLY A 9 -8.89 -1.59 0.01
N ILE A 10 -8.38 -2.76 0.40
CA ILE A 10 -7.19 -2.90 1.22
C ILE A 10 -6.11 -3.57 0.38
N CYS A 11 -5.00 -2.89 0.10
CA CYS A 11 -3.91 -3.48 -0.65
C CYS A 11 -3.32 -4.68 0.10
N GLY A 12 -3.40 -5.86 -0.49
CA GLY A 12 -2.74 -7.05 0.01
C GLY A 12 -1.24 -7.01 -0.26
N GLY A 13 -0.46 -7.55 0.68
CA GLY A 13 0.96 -7.78 0.50
C GLY A 13 1.25 -9.12 -0.15
N GLU A 14 2.53 -9.40 -0.37
CA GLU A 14 3.01 -10.67 -0.88
C GLU A 14 3.96 -11.34 0.10
N SER A 15 3.78 -12.62 0.30
CA SER A 15 4.80 -13.48 0.90
C SER A 15 5.76 -13.94 -0.20
N PRO A 16 7.10 -13.85 0.03
CA PRO A 16 8.06 -14.34 -0.94
C PRO A 16 7.82 -15.82 -1.26
N ALA A 17 7.76 -16.14 -2.55
CA ALA A 17 7.69 -17.53 -2.99
C ALA A 17 9.03 -18.23 -2.72
N LYS A 18 9.00 -19.34 -1.99
CA LYS A 18 10.18 -20.20 -1.77
C LYS A 18 10.36 -21.19 -2.92
N LYS A 19 9.27 -21.54 -3.60
CA LYS A 19 9.21 -22.43 -4.77
C LYS A 19 8.25 -21.82 -5.80
N ARG A 20 8.33 -22.32 -7.03
CA ARG A 20 7.35 -21.96 -8.07
C ARG A 20 5.93 -22.26 -7.57
N ASN A 21 5.04 -21.27 -7.61
CA ASN A 21 3.63 -21.36 -7.24
C ASN A 21 3.30 -21.46 -5.74
N ASP A 22 4.22 -21.14 -4.83
CA ASP A 22 3.92 -21.06 -3.39
C ASP A 22 3.76 -19.62 -2.86
N GLY A 23 3.79 -18.62 -3.74
CA GLY A 23 3.52 -17.23 -3.37
C GLY A 23 2.10 -17.06 -2.82
N LYS A 24 1.98 -16.24 -1.77
CA LYS A 24 0.70 -15.95 -1.11
C LYS A 24 0.43 -14.46 -1.10
N VAL A 25 -0.83 -14.10 -1.30
CA VAL A 25 -1.34 -12.79 -0.92
C VAL A 25 -1.58 -12.81 0.58
N VAL A 26 -1.01 -11.87 1.30
CA VAL A 26 -1.09 -11.79 2.77
C VAL A 26 -1.58 -10.41 3.21
N LEU A 27 -2.37 -10.41 4.27
CA LEU A 27 -2.85 -9.20 4.92
C LEU A 27 -2.98 -9.46 6.42
N ASN A 28 -2.54 -8.51 7.24
CA ASN A 28 -2.79 -8.58 8.66
C ASN A 28 -4.30 -8.39 8.92
N ARG A 29 -4.88 -9.32 9.67
CA ARG A 29 -6.30 -9.33 10.01
C ARG A 29 -6.79 -8.03 10.65
N THR A 30 -5.94 -7.35 11.40
CA THR A 30 -6.29 -6.09 12.06
C THR A 30 -6.78 -4.99 11.13
N TYR A 31 -6.32 -4.98 9.87
CA TYR A 31 -6.80 -4.01 8.87
C TYR A 31 -8.25 -4.32 8.44
N VAL A 32 -8.56 -5.60 8.26
CA VAL A 32 -9.93 -6.07 7.96
C VAL A 32 -10.86 -5.69 9.09
N ASP A 33 -10.48 -6.04 10.32
CA ASP A 33 -11.27 -5.76 11.53
C ASP A 33 -11.49 -4.25 11.74
N ALA A 34 -10.49 -3.42 11.41
CA ALA A 34 -10.61 -1.97 11.50
C ALA A 34 -11.65 -1.41 10.52
N VAL A 35 -11.65 -1.89 9.28
CA VAL A 35 -12.65 -1.49 8.27
C VAL A 35 -14.06 -1.93 8.69
N GLU A 36 -14.22 -3.15 9.17
CA GLU A 36 -15.51 -3.66 9.67
C GLU A 36 -16.03 -2.83 10.84
N LYS A 37 -15.17 -2.53 11.84
CA LYS A 37 -15.52 -1.66 12.97
C LYS A 37 -15.90 -0.24 12.53
N GLY A 38 -15.28 0.26 11.45
CA GLY A 38 -15.63 1.55 10.84
C GLY A 38 -16.93 1.53 10.04
N GLY A 39 -17.60 0.38 9.92
CA GLY A 39 -18.86 0.23 9.19
C GLY A 39 -18.71 0.00 7.69
N GLY A 40 -17.48 -0.17 7.19
CA GLY A 40 -17.21 -0.47 5.79
C GLY A 40 -17.21 -1.97 5.47
N ILE A 41 -17.17 -2.29 4.18
CA ILE A 41 -16.99 -3.64 3.65
C ILE A 41 -15.53 -3.76 3.24
N PRO A 42 -14.71 -4.62 3.89
CA PRO A 42 -13.32 -4.82 3.50
C PRO A 42 -13.22 -5.64 2.22
N LEU A 43 -12.50 -5.13 1.22
CA LEU A 43 -12.18 -5.82 -0.01
C LEU A 43 -10.66 -5.90 -0.18
N VAL A 44 -10.09 -7.09 -0.09
CA VAL A 44 -8.64 -7.28 -0.28
C VAL A 44 -8.31 -7.19 -1.76
N LEU A 45 -7.42 -6.27 -2.12
CA LEU A 45 -6.91 -6.08 -3.47
C LEU A 45 -5.61 -6.87 -3.62
N PRO A 46 -5.61 -8.01 -4.35
CA PRO A 46 -4.40 -8.79 -4.55
C PRO A 46 -3.45 -8.08 -5.52
N THR A 47 -2.15 -8.25 -5.32
CA THR A 47 -1.16 -7.82 -6.31
C THR A 47 -1.37 -8.53 -7.64
N THR A 48 -1.33 -7.76 -8.73
CA THR A 48 -1.49 -8.27 -10.09
C THR A 48 -0.40 -7.76 -11.00
N ASN A 49 -0.15 -8.46 -12.10
CA ASN A 49 0.86 -8.06 -13.09
C ASN A 49 0.34 -7.02 -14.09
N SER A 50 -0.97 -7.01 -14.34
CA SER A 50 -1.57 -6.09 -15.30
C SER A 50 -1.79 -4.70 -14.67
N PRO A 51 -1.29 -3.62 -15.32
CA PRO A 51 -1.53 -2.26 -14.86
C PRO A 51 -3.01 -1.89 -14.81
N GLU A 52 -3.81 -2.37 -15.75
CA GLU A 52 -5.24 -2.06 -15.86
C GLU A 52 -6.03 -2.59 -14.66
N HIS A 53 -5.59 -3.69 -14.06
CA HIS A 53 -6.25 -4.26 -12.89
C HIS A 53 -6.27 -3.29 -11.70
N ALA A 54 -5.23 -2.49 -11.50
CA ALA A 54 -5.20 -1.50 -10.43
C ALA A 54 -6.34 -0.49 -10.57
N LEU A 55 -6.51 0.06 -11.78
CA LEU A 55 -7.59 0.98 -12.10
C LEU A 55 -8.98 0.34 -11.94
N ASP A 56 -9.14 -0.89 -12.45
CA ASP A 56 -10.39 -1.62 -12.37
C ASP A 56 -10.78 -1.97 -10.92
N MET A 57 -9.82 -2.28 -10.07
CA MET A 57 -10.04 -2.51 -8.64
C MET A 57 -10.44 -1.24 -7.93
N VAL A 58 -9.74 -0.11 -8.18
CA VAL A 58 -10.04 1.20 -7.59
C VAL A 58 -11.47 1.63 -7.94
N ARG A 59 -11.89 1.49 -9.19
CA ARG A 59 -13.24 1.84 -9.64
C ARG A 59 -14.36 1.08 -8.92
N ARG A 60 -14.04 -0.06 -8.31
CA ARG A 60 -14.98 -0.92 -7.57
C ARG A 60 -14.97 -0.69 -6.07
N THR A 61 -14.20 0.30 -5.60
CA THR A 61 -14.11 0.66 -4.19
C THR A 61 -14.58 2.09 -3.95
N ASP A 62 -15.01 2.38 -2.74
CA ASP A 62 -15.42 3.72 -2.30
C ASP A 62 -14.34 4.42 -1.50
N GLY A 63 -13.28 3.73 -1.16
CA GLY A 63 -12.10 4.25 -0.48
C GLY A 63 -10.98 3.22 -0.47
N LEU A 64 -9.75 3.67 -0.15
CA LEU A 64 -8.56 2.83 -0.10
C LEU A 64 -7.88 2.88 1.25
N LEU A 65 -7.38 1.72 1.67
CA LEU A 65 -6.44 1.58 2.77
C LEU A 65 -5.14 0.97 2.24
N LEU A 66 -4.04 1.70 2.42
CA LEU A 66 -2.68 1.25 2.12
C LEU A 66 -2.02 0.81 3.43
N PRO A 67 -1.80 -0.51 3.64
CA PRO A 67 -1.26 -1.03 4.89
C PRO A 67 0.22 -0.74 5.11
N GLY A 68 0.71 -1.10 6.30
CA GLY A 68 2.13 -1.20 6.60
C GLY A 68 2.82 -2.35 5.88
N GLY A 69 4.13 -2.29 5.81
CA GLY A 69 4.96 -3.31 5.15
C GLY A 69 6.44 -2.98 5.17
N PRO A 70 7.26 -3.74 4.43
CA PRO A 70 8.68 -3.49 4.25
C PRO A 70 8.99 -2.17 3.50
N ASP A 71 10.28 -1.90 3.26
CA ASP A 71 10.75 -0.61 2.77
C ASP A 71 10.57 -0.43 1.26
N ILE A 72 10.17 0.80 0.88
CA ILE A 72 10.14 1.25 -0.51
C ILE A 72 11.58 1.32 -1.04
N SER A 73 11.76 0.96 -2.30
CA SER A 73 13.04 1.07 -3.00
C SER A 73 13.57 2.51 -2.98
N PRO A 74 14.79 2.76 -2.44
CA PRO A 74 15.35 4.10 -2.33
C PRO A 74 15.55 4.81 -3.67
N SER A 75 15.65 4.06 -4.77
CA SER A 75 15.71 4.61 -6.12
C SER A 75 14.48 5.42 -6.50
N ARG A 76 13.30 5.13 -5.90
CA ARG A 76 12.07 5.89 -6.16
C ARG A 76 12.12 7.33 -5.66
N TYR A 77 12.99 7.62 -4.70
CA TYR A 77 13.18 8.98 -4.18
C TYR A 77 14.65 9.45 -4.28
N GLY A 78 15.39 8.89 -5.25
CA GLY A 78 16.72 9.36 -5.63
C GLY A 78 17.80 9.14 -4.56
N ARG A 79 17.70 8.09 -3.76
CA ARG A 79 18.64 7.79 -2.70
C ARG A 79 19.36 6.46 -2.94
N ARG A 80 20.58 6.34 -2.37
CA ARG A 80 21.30 5.06 -2.29
C ARG A 80 20.70 4.21 -1.17
N LYS A 81 20.74 2.89 -1.36
CA LYS A 81 20.26 1.91 -0.39
C LYS A 81 21.07 1.96 0.90
N HIS A 82 20.40 2.10 2.04
CA HIS A 82 20.99 1.96 3.37
C HIS A 82 21.16 0.48 3.74
N PRO A 83 22.20 0.08 4.54
CA PRO A 83 22.39 -1.32 4.95
C PRO A 83 21.20 -1.94 5.70
N SER A 84 20.42 -1.15 6.44
CA SER A 84 19.24 -1.61 7.18
C SER A 84 18.01 -1.86 6.31
N HIS A 85 18.05 -1.54 5.01
CA HIS A 85 16.92 -1.62 4.10
C HIS A 85 16.37 -3.05 3.95
N LYS A 86 15.07 -3.22 4.20
CA LYS A 86 14.32 -4.47 4.03
C LYS A 86 13.36 -4.33 2.85
N PRO A 87 13.72 -4.80 1.66
CA PRO A 87 12.99 -4.47 0.44
C PRO A 87 11.57 -5.04 0.41
N LEU A 88 10.64 -4.20 -0.01
CA LEU A 88 9.33 -4.62 -0.47
C LEU A 88 9.49 -5.46 -1.75
N PRO A 89 8.75 -6.58 -1.94
CA PRO A 89 8.76 -7.30 -3.21
C PRO A 89 8.40 -6.37 -4.38
N GLN A 90 9.17 -6.42 -5.45
CA GLN A 90 9.05 -5.48 -6.58
C GLN A 90 7.62 -5.40 -7.13
N ARG A 91 6.98 -6.55 -7.36
CA ARG A 91 5.60 -6.61 -7.87
C ARG A 91 4.61 -5.93 -6.93
N HIS A 92 4.77 -6.12 -5.62
CA HIS A 92 3.95 -5.45 -4.61
C HIS A 92 4.20 -3.94 -4.62
N GLU A 93 5.45 -3.51 -4.67
CA GLU A 93 5.81 -2.09 -4.75
C GLU A 93 5.17 -1.42 -5.98
N GLU A 94 5.34 -2.01 -7.15
CA GLU A 94 4.74 -1.50 -8.38
C GLU A 94 3.21 -1.44 -8.30
N PHE A 95 2.59 -2.48 -7.75
CA PHE A 95 1.14 -2.56 -7.62
C PHE A 95 0.59 -1.47 -6.70
N VAL A 96 1.16 -1.26 -5.50
CA VAL A 96 0.66 -0.25 -4.55
C VAL A 96 0.80 1.17 -5.11
N PHE A 97 1.87 1.48 -5.84
CA PHE A 97 2.02 2.78 -6.51
C PHE A 97 0.99 2.97 -7.64
N ARG A 98 0.68 1.93 -8.41
CA ARG A 98 -0.38 1.98 -9.44
C ARG A 98 -1.76 2.18 -8.85
N VAL A 99 -2.09 1.49 -7.77
CA VAL A 99 -3.36 1.65 -7.05
C VAL A 99 -3.49 3.07 -6.51
N LEU A 100 -2.44 3.63 -5.92
CA LEU A 100 -2.45 5.00 -5.43
C LEU A 100 -2.65 5.99 -6.57
N ALA A 101 -1.89 5.87 -7.66
CA ALA A 101 -2.05 6.74 -8.84
C ALA A 101 -3.48 6.68 -9.39
N ALA A 102 -4.02 5.48 -9.57
CA ALA A 102 -5.39 5.29 -10.05
C ALA A 102 -6.44 5.93 -9.12
N ALA A 103 -6.21 5.90 -7.81
CA ALA A 103 -7.12 6.50 -6.84
C ALA A 103 -7.04 8.03 -6.81
N GLU A 104 -5.83 8.60 -6.95
CA GLU A 104 -5.67 10.07 -7.04
C GLU A 104 -6.23 10.65 -8.33
N GLU A 105 -6.23 9.88 -9.41
CA GLU A 105 -6.81 10.25 -10.70
C GLU A 105 -8.32 9.94 -10.80
N ASP A 106 -8.91 9.25 -9.83
CA ASP A 106 -10.33 8.90 -9.86
C ASP A 106 -11.20 10.16 -9.70
N PRO A 107 -12.09 10.45 -10.67
CA PRO A 107 -12.92 11.68 -10.65
C PRO A 107 -13.90 11.73 -9.47
N ARG A 108 -14.14 10.61 -8.81
CA ARG A 108 -14.99 10.57 -7.58
C ARG A 108 -14.26 11.13 -6.36
N GLY A 109 -12.92 11.29 -6.40
CA GLY A 109 -12.14 11.78 -5.27
C GLY A 109 -12.24 10.85 -4.06
N ILE A 110 -12.07 9.54 -4.26
CA ILE A 110 -12.19 8.55 -3.19
C ILE A 110 -11.16 8.79 -2.07
N PRO A 111 -11.53 8.64 -0.80
CA PRO A 111 -10.60 8.83 0.32
C PRO A 111 -9.53 7.74 0.35
N ILE A 112 -8.31 8.13 0.73
CA ILE A 112 -7.15 7.24 0.83
C ILE A 112 -6.56 7.36 2.24
N LEU A 113 -6.40 6.24 2.93
CA LEU A 113 -5.70 6.16 4.21
C LEU A 113 -4.42 5.35 4.06
N GLY A 114 -3.27 5.96 4.31
CA GLY A 114 -1.98 5.30 4.36
C GLY A 114 -1.51 5.07 5.78
N ILE A 115 -1.13 3.83 6.13
CA ILE A 115 -0.63 3.45 7.44
C ILE A 115 0.82 2.98 7.30
N CYS A 116 1.77 3.59 8.04
CA CYS A 116 3.19 3.25 8.01
C CYS A 116 3.74 3.27 6.57
N LEU A 117 4.03 2.11 5.96
CA LEU A 117 4.42 2.02 4.54
C LEU A 117 3.46 2.76 3.63
N GLY A 118 2.14 2.64 3.85
CA GLY A 118 1.14 3.33 3.04
C GLY A 118 1.32 4.86 3.06
N ALA A 119 1.60 5.45 4.21
CA ALA A 119 1.91 6.88 4.32
C ALA A 119 3.22 7.25 3.60
N GLN A 120 4.22 6.37 3.67
CA GLN A 120 5.49 6.54 2.96
C GLN A 120 5.30 6.48 1.43
N VAL A 121 4.48 5.54 0.95
CA VAL A 121 4.10 5.45 -0.48
C VAL A 121 3.45 6.75 -0.96
N MET A 122 2.50 7.29 -0.20
CA MET A 122 1.83 8.56 -0.52
C MET A 122 2.82 9.73 -0.57
N ASN A 123 3.76 9.80 0.38
CA ASN A 123 4.80 10.83 0.40
C ASN A 123 5.73 10.73 -0.82
N VAL A 124 6.25 9.54 -1.10
CA VAL A 124 7.16 9.30 -2.24
C VAL A 124 6.46 9.52 -3.58
N HIS A 125 5.22 9.08 -3.72
CA HIS A 125 4.41 9.28 -4.93
C HIS A 125 4.26 10.77 -5.28
N ARG A 126 4.17 11.62 -4.27
CA ARG A 126 4.06 13.07 -4.41
C ARG A 126 5.42 13.80 -4.44
N GLY A 127 6.52 13.07 -4.67
CA GLY A 127 7.87 13.62 -4.81
C GLY A 127 8.63 13.83 -3.51
N GLY A 128 8.11 13.33 -2.39
CA GLY A 128 8.81 13.35 -1.10
C GLY A 128 9.94 12.32 -1.01
N THR A 129 10.77 12.46 0.02
CA THR A 129 11.86 11.53 0.33
C THR A 129 11.66 10.91 1.71
N LEU A 130 12.45 9.87 2.02
CA LEU A 130 12.38 9.15 3.29
C LEU A 130 13.74 9.14 3.99
N VAL A 131 13.70 9.17 5.31
CA VAL A 131 14.81 8.76 6.18
C VAL A 131 14.75 7.23 6.26
N GLN A 132 15.80 6.54 5.78
CA GLN A 132 15.81 5.08 5.68
C GLN A 132 16.08 4.39 7.02
N ASP A 133 16.87 5.04 7.88
CA ASP A 133 17.24 4.54 9.20
C ASP A 133 17.34 5.71 10.19
N VAL A 134 16.28 5.88 10.97
CA VAL A 134 16.19 7.02 11.90
C VAL A 134 17.34 7.04 12.91
N PRO A 135 17.73 5.92 13.56
CA PRO A 135 18.81 5.95 14.54
C PRO A 135 20.15 6.47 14.01
N THR A 136 20.50 6.12 12.77
CA THR A 136 21.79 6.52 12.18
C THR A 136 21.72 7.82 11.40
N GLN A 137 20.61 8.10 10.74
CA GLN A 137 20.45 9.29 9.88
C GLN A 137 19.88 10.50 10.61
N TRP A 138 19.26 10.29 11.76
CA TRP A 138 18.72 11.35 12.62
C TRP A 138 18.97 11.05 14.10
N PRO A 139 20.22 11.11 14.55
CA PRO A 139 20.58 10.85 15.96
C PRO A 139 19.81 11.82 16.88
N GLY A 140 19.14 11.28 17.89
CA GLY A 140 18.34 12.07 18.84
C GLY A 140 16.87 12.24 18.47
N ALA A 141 16.39 11.70 17.38
CA ALA A 141 14.95 11.51 17.16
C ALA A 141 14.44 10.43 18.11
N VAL A 142 13.53 10.79 19.02
CA VAL A 142 12.90 9.92 20.01
C VAL A 142 11.48 9.61 19.58
#